data_72fdff01b1e89c2b1c173c162c7a0608
#
_entry.id   72fdff01b1e89c2b1c173c162c7a0608
#
_cell.length_a   1.000
_cell.length_b   1.000
_cell.length_c   1.000
_cell.angle_alpha   90.00
_cell.angle_beta   90.00
_cell.angle_gamma   90.00
#
_symmetry.space_group_name_H-M   'P 1'
#
loop_
_entity.id
_entity.type
_entity.pdbx_description
1 polymer ?
#
loop_
_entity_poly.entity_id
_entity_poly.type
_entity_poly.pdbx_seq_one_letter_code
_entity_poly.pdbx_strand_id
1 'polypeptide(L)'
;MSVNHRIAISMGLGAAVLAAIPVIAQQRAPTSGPIARYDMRAGTVSGFAAMGGGAGGALSMAFGGGGNKVQKELYLRLGSGNLPAKGGPKAEHFMPPVAKLGKSVVLATPKEERGGTDELPQKPKGRILVFWGCGEHAPKGQPLVIDLSKLAAGQVPAGMWTSTIIRDWGPNLQNSKTFARWPSEDRKFVKADSSLLGAHRVAGNYSPEISFTLAKDFMAALQSTQTDQPSGASLVRWNAVPDATGYHAFLFGGKMGPDGEMGDMVMWSSSASRQFGGGLSDWLSPAQVAGLVKDRTVMAPATTQCLIPVEVRKAGPDFRMGMLTAFGPEENFAYPARP
;
A
#
# COMPACT_ATOMS: atom_id res chain seq x y z
N MET A 1 -48.05 22.73 -88.01
CA MET A 1 -47.15 23.68 -88.64
C MET A 1 -45.97 23.90 -87.74
N SER A 2 -44.83 23.48 -88.25
CA SER A 2 -43.54 23.48 -87.61
C SER A 2 -42.89 24.84 -87.53
N VAL A 3 -42.13 25.14 -86.51
CA VAL A 3 -40.90 25.98 -86.65
C VAL A 3 -39.87 25.52 -85.61
N ASN A 4 -38.77 24.98 -86.14
CA ASN A 4 -37.59 24.64 -85.41
C ASN A 4 -36.80 25.92 -85.06
N HIS A 5 -36.32 26.03 -83.81
CA HIS A 5 -35.23 26.92 -83.47
C HIS A 5 -34.11 26.13 -82.83
N ARG A 6 -33.00 25.99 -83.51
CA ARG A 6 -31.72 25.48 -83.01
C ARG A 6 -31.00 26.63 -82.28
N ILE A 7 -30.70 26.43 -81.03
CA ILE A 7 -29.81 27.28 -80.26
C ILE A 7 -28.50 26.49 -80.03
N ALA A 8 -27.43 27.03 -80.60
CA ALA A 8 -26.08 26.52 -80.40
C ALA A 8 -25.59 26.94 -79.02
N ILE A 9 -25.18 25.99 -78.22
CA ILE A 9 -24.53 26.22 -76.92
C ILE A 9 -23.02 25.98 -77.12
N SER A 10 -22.26 27.05 -77.03
CA SER A 10 -20.79 27.05 -77.01
C SER A 10 -20.27 26.46 -75.70
N MET A 11 -19.52 25.36 -75.78
CA MET A 11 -18.79 24.76 -74.66
C MET A 11 -17.58 25.67 -74.32
N GLY A 12 -17.63 26.29 -73.15
CA GLY A 12 -16.45 26.87 -72.49
C GLY A 12 -15.78 25.81 -71.62
N LEU A 13 -14.60 25.35 -72.02
CA LEU A 13 -13.74 24.54 -71.17
C LEU A 13 -13.15 25.46 -70.07
N GLY A 14 -13.68 25.34 -68.87
CA GLY A 14 -13.06 25.87 -67.67
C GLY A 14 -12.12 24.81 -67.05
N ALA A 15 -10.82 24.97 -67.19
CA ALA A 15 -9.83 24.15 -66.52
C ALA A 15 -9.80 24.49 -65.02
N ALA A 16 -10.40 23.65 -64.19
CA ALA A 16 -10.26 23.73 -62.74
C ALA A 16 -8.91 23.16 -62.35
N VAL A 17 -7.96 24.03 -61.98
CA VAL A 17 -6.71 23.64 -61.35
C VAL A 17 -7.00 23.28 -59.90
N LEU A 18 -7.12 21.98 -59.60
CA LEU A 18 -7.16 21.45 -58.24
C LEU A 18 -5.75 21.54 -57.66
N ALA A 19 -5.48 22.59 -56.87
CA ALA A 19 -4.30 22.66 -56.04
C ALA A 19 -4.39 21.59 -54.94
N ALA A 20 -3.68 20.48 -55.14
CA ALA A 20 -3.49 19.46 -54.08
C ALA A 20 -2.62 20.09 -52.97
N ILE A 21 -3.24 20.50 -51.87
CA ILE A 21 -2.54 20.83 -50.64
C ILE A 21 -2.01 19.53 -50.07
N PRO A 22 -0.68 19.34 -49.91
CA PRO A 22 -0.17 18.18 -49.23
C PRO A 22 -0.62 18.28 -47.78
N VAL A 23 -1.55 17.42 -47.35
CA VAL A 23 -1.83 17.15 -45.94
C VAL A 23 -0.58 16.49 -45.39
N ILE A 24 0.31 17.29 -44.82
CA ILE A 24 1.38 16.78 -43.99
C ILE A 24 0.69 16.19 -42.78
N ALA A 25 0.44 14.87 -42.81
CA ALA A 25 0.08 14.12 -41.64
C ALA A 25 1.20 14.33 -40.64
N GLN A 26 0.99 15.22 -39.66
CA GLN A 26 1.82 15.27 -38.48
C GLN A 26 1.74 13.90 -37.87
N GLN A 27 2.70 13.04 -38.17
CA GLN A 27 2.97 11.85 -37.39
C GLN A 27 3.21 12.35 -35.97
N ARG A 28 2.17 12.26 -35.13
CA ARG A 28 2.36 12.35 -33.69
C ARG A 28 3.45 11.34 -33.37
N ALA A 29 4.62 11.83 -32.97
CA ALA A 29 5.65 10.98 -32.39
C ALA A 29 4.95 10.10 -31.36
N PRO A 30 5.20 8.77 -31.38
CA PRO A 30 4.63 7.90 -30.38
C PRO A 30 5.01 8.53 -29.04
N THR A 31 4.03 8.91 -28.24
CA THR A 31 4.24 9.35 -26.86
C THR A 31 4.75 8.13 -26.13
N SER A 32 6.06 7.88 -26.24
CA SER A 32 6.72 6.88 -25.42
C SER A 32 6.49 7.30 -23.98
N GLY A 33 5.86 6.43 -23.20
CA GLY A 33 5.68 6.64 -21.78
C GLY A 33 7.02 6.98 -21.11
N PRO A 34 7.03 7.45 -19.87
CA PRO A 34 8.26 7.81 -19.19
C PRO A 34 9.22 6.63 -19.15
N ILE A 35 10.50 6.89 -19.42
CA ILE A 35 11.59 5.89 -19.37
C ILE A 35 11.74 5.35 -17.95
N ALA A 36 11.58 6.23 -16.95
CA ALA A 36 11.62 5.87 -15.55
C ALA A 36 10.50 6.58 -14.78
N ARG A 37 9.99 5.90 -13.75
CA ARG A 37 9.00 6.43 -12.79
C ARG A 37 9.52 6.18 -11.39
N TYR A 38 9.36 7.18 -10.55
CA TYR A 38 9.74 7.11 -9.15
C TYR A 38 8.61 7.62 -8.28
N ASP A 39 8.12 6.75 -7.38
CA ASP A 39 7.03 7.08 -6.48
C ASP A 39 7.53 7.07 -5.05
N MET A 40 7.13 8.07 -4.28
CA MET A 40 7.38 8.20 -2.85
C MET A 40 6.05 8.30 -2.12
N ARG A 41 5.91 7.53 -1.04
CA ARG A 41 4.76 7.64 -0.16
C ARG A 41 5.22 7.69 1.29
N ALA A 42 4.78 8.72 1.98
CA ALA A 42 4.93 8.86 3.41
C ALA A 42 3.63 8.47 4.14
N GLY A 43 3.76 7.85 5.28
CA GLY A 43 2.66 7.48 6.16
C GLY A 43 3.04 7.69 7.63
N THR A 44 2.09 7.44 8.51
CA THR A 44 2.32 7.41 9.94
C THR A 44 1.53 6.27 10.58
N VAL A 45 2.16 5.55 11.48
CA VAL A 45 1.62 4.38 12.14
C VAL A 45 1.70 4.56 13.65
N SER A 46 0.67 4.14 14.35
CA SER A 46 0.63 4.04 15.80
C SER A 46 0.39 2.58 16.21
N GLY A 47 1.24 2.08 17.12
CA GLY A 47 1.03 0.77 17.73
C GLY A 47 0.20 0.89 19.00
N PHE A 48 -0.73 -0.03 19.21
CA PHE A 48 -1.43 -0.21 20.47
C PHE A 48 -1.38 -1.67 20.90
N ALA A 49 -1.11 -1.91 22.17
CA ALA A 49 -1.00 -3.26 22.71
C ALA A 49 -1.84 -3.37 23.99
N ALA A 50 -2.59 -4.47 24.13
CA ALA A 50 -3.20 -4.87 25.39
C ALA A 50 -2.53 -6.18 25.83
N MET A 51 -1.95 -6.19 27.01
CA MET A 51 -1.28 -7.35 27.58
C MET A 51 -2.11 -7.92 28.73
N GLY A 52 -2.51 -9.19 28.61
CA GLY A 52 -2.83 -10.01 29.75
C GLY A 52 -1.52 -10.42 30.44
N GLY A 53 -1.48 -10.54 31.77
CA GLY A 53 -0.26 -10.89 32.50
C GLY A 53 0.33 -12.21 31.99
N GLY A 54 1.64 -12.21 31.72
CA GLY A 54 2.38 -13.40 31.28
C GLY A 54 3.45 -13.14 30.22
N ALA A 55 3.74 -14.13 29.40
CA ALA A 55 4.80 -14.12 28.36
C ALA A 55 4.68 -12.99 27.31
N GLY A 56 3.56 -12.28 27.26
CA GLY A 56 3.36 -11.10 26.39
C GLY A 56 4.37 -9.99 26.60
N GLY A 57 5.02 -9.91 27.76
CA GLY A 57 6.10 -8.95 28.04
C GLY A 57 7.31 -9.09 27.12
N ALA A 58 7.69 -10.33 26.81
CA ALA A 58 8.83 -10.60 25.94
C ALA A 58 8.55 -10.23 24.47
N LEU A 59 7.32 -10.48 23.99
CA LEU A 59 6.92 -10.12 22.63
C LEU A 59 6.82 -8.60 22.45
N SER A 60 6.26 -7.88 23.45
CA SER A 60 6.20 -6.41 23.42
C SER A 60 7.58 -5.77 23.42
N MET A 61 8.56 -6.39 24.07
CA MET A 61 9.96 -5.96 24.02
C MET A 61 10.61 -6.24 22.65
N ALA A 62 10.31 -7.35 22.02
CA ALA A 62 10.80 -7.69 20.68
C ALA A 62 10.30 -6.70 19.61
N PHE A 63 9.10 -6.15 19.79
CA PHE A 63 8.52 -5.10 18.94
C PHE A 63 8.70 -3.67 19.50
N GLY A 64 9.58 -3.50 20.49
CA GLY A 64 10.02 -2.18 20.93
C GLY A 64 9.33 -1.61 22.18
N GLY A 65 8.80 -2.43 23.07
CA GLY A 65 8.38 -2.07 24.44
C GLY A 65 7.04 -1.32 24.51
N GLY A 66 6.26 -1.65 25.54
CA GLY A 66 4.92 -1.15 25.80
C GLY A 66 4.79 0.38 25.73
N GLY A 67 3.81 0.83 24.96
CA GLY A 67 3.42 2.22 24.78
C GLY A 67 3.02 2.46 23.35
N ASN A 68 2.16 3.45 23.13
CA ASN A 68 1.75 3.92 21.81
C ASN A 68 2.96 4.54 21.10
N LYS A 69 3.72 3.72 20.36
CA LYS A 69 4.86 4.22 19.58
C LYS A 69 4.34 4.71 18.23
N VAL A 70 4.62 5.97 17.96
CA VAL A 70 4.41 6.57 16.65
C VAL A 70 5.62 6.34 15.79
N GLN A 71 5.42 5.83 14.59
CA GLN A 71 6.48 5.66 13.60
C GLN A 71 6.09 6.35 12.29
N LYS A 72 7.03 7.08 11.74
CA LYS A 72 6.94 7.58 10.36
C LYS A 72 7.26 6.45 9.40
N GLU A 73 6.49 6.34 8.33
CA GLU A 73 6.71 5.39 7.26
C GLU A 73 7.13 6.10 5.99
N LEU A 74 8.03 5.50 5.25
CA LEU A 74 8.45 5.95 3.95
C LEU A 74 8.58 4.73 3.03
N TYR A 75 7.91 4.79 1.90
CA TYR A 75 7.96 3.78 0.86
C TYR A 75 8.42 4.42 -0.44
N LEU A 76 9.38 3.79 -1.10
CA LEU A 76 10.02 4.27 -2.32
C LEU A 76 9.99 3.17 -3.37
N ARG A 77 9.62 3.52 -4.60
CA ARG A 77 9.57 2.61 -5.74
C ARG A 77 10.16 3.27 -6.96
N LEU A 78 11.12 2.60 -7.60
CA LEU A 78 11.71 3.01 -8.87
C LEU A 78 11.45 1.94 -9.91
N GLY A 79 10.80 2.29 -11.00
CA GLY A 79 10.61 1.44 -12.16
C GLY A 79 11.22 2.06 -13.40
N SER A 80 11.95 1.28 -14.19
CA SER A 80 12.56 1.72 -15.44
C SER A 80 12.22 0.79 -16.60
N GLY A 81 12.07 1.38 -17.79
CA GLY A 81 12.00 0.68 -19.06
C GLY A 81 13.37 0.14 -19.55
N ASN A 82 14.45 0.45 -18.83
CA ASN A 82 15.81 0.03 -19.18
C ASN A 82 16.27 -1.14 -18.32
N LEU A 83 17.19 -1.93 -18.87
CA LEU A 83 17.98 -2.91 -18.14
C LEU A 83 19.26 -2.25 -17.60
N PRO A 84 19.92 -2.84 -16.58
CA PRO A 84 21.21 -2.35 -16.10
C PRO A 84 22.26 -2.33 -17.20
N ALA A 85 23.05 -1.26 -17.30
CA ALA A 85 24.09 -1.11 -18.30
C ALA A 85 25.20 -2.16 -18.13
N LYS A 86 25.60 -2.47 -16.91
CA LYS A 86 26.58 -3.53 -16.55
C LYS A 86 26.28 -4.04 -15.14
N GLY A 87 26.49 -5.33 -14.95
CA GLY A 87 26.27 -5.99 -13.65
C GLY A 87 24.80 -6.06 -13.25
N GLY A 88 24.54 -6.30 -11.97
CA GLY A 88 23.19 -6.31 -11.41
C GLY A 88 22.60 -4.90 -11.26
N PRO A 89 21.27 -4.81 -11.03
CA PRO A 89 20.60 -3.53 -10.78
C PRO A 89 21.18 -2.82 -9.55
N LYS A 90 21.47 -1.53 -9.70
CA LYS A 90 21.96 -0.66 -8.63
C LYS A 90 21.24 0.67 -8.73
N ALA A 91 20.58 1.09 -7.67
CA ALA A 91 19.98 2.41 -7.55
C ALA A 91 19.97 2.88 -6.10
N GLU A 92 20.07 4.18 -5.93
CA GLU A 92 20.07 4.84 -4.63
C GLU A 92 19.21 6.10 -4.67
N HIS A 93 18.57 6.39 -3.56
CA HIS A 93 17.93 7.67 -3.32
C HIS A 93 18.79 8.48 -2.34
N PHE A 94 19.38 9.54 -2.83
CA PHE A 94 20.15 10.52 -2.05
C PHE A 94 19.18 11.53 -1.44
N MET A 95 19.26 11.68 -0.12
CA MET A 95 18.34 12.48 0.67
C MET A 95 19.05 13.64 1.37
N PRO A 96 18.33 14.70 1.73
CA PRO A 96 18.89 15.77 2.54
C PRO A 96 19.29 15.22 3.92
N PRO A 97 20.33 15.78 4.58
CA PRO A 97 20.82 15.30 5.88
C PRO A 97 19.75 15.23 6.98
N VAL A 98 18.73 16.08 6.91
CA VAL A 98 17.58 16.10 7.84
C VAL A 98 16.71 14.85 7.76
N ALA A 99 16.81 14.04 6.69
CA ALA A 99 16.13 12.75 6.59
C ALA A 99 16.69 11.71 7.58
N LYS A 100 17.93 11.88 8.05
CA LYS A 100 18.60 11.02 9.05
C LYS A 100 18.71 9.55 8.65
N LEU A 101 18.69 9.29 7.33
CA LEU A 101 18.82 7.95 6.73
C LEU A 101 20.22 7.70 6.13
N GLY A 102 21.19 8.57 6.45
CA GLY A 102 22.51 8.59 5.87
C GLY A 102 22.56 9.43 4.58
N LYS A 103 23.62 9.28 3.79
CA LYS A 103 23.75 10.00 2.51
C LYS A 103 22.74 9.54 1.48
N SER A 104 22.37 8.26 1.51
CA SER A 104 21.42 7.62 0.61
C SER A 104 20.81 6.38 1.25
N VAL A 105 19.70 5.91 0.65
CA VAL A 105 19.17 4.58 0.87
C VAL A 105 19.27 3.78 -0.42
N VAL A 106 19.61 2.51 -0.32
CA VAL A 106 19.71 1.59 -1.45
C VAL A 106 18.30 1.13 -1.84
N LEU A 107 17.94 1.34 -3.11
CA LEU A 107 16.72 0.78 -3.69
C LEU A 107 17.05 -0.64 -4.15
N ALA A 108 16.53 -1.63 -3.43
CA ALA A 108 16.80 -3.02 -3.70
C ALA A 108 15.79 -3.59 -4.72
N THR A 109 16.30 -4.32 -5.72
CA THR A 109 15.46 -5.15 -6.58
C THR A 109 15.03 -6.36 -5.77
N PRO A 110 13.71 -6.59 -5.59
CA PRO A 110 13.24 -7.79 -4.92
C PRO A 110 13.77 -9.02 -5.63
N LYS A 111 14.37 -9.93 -4.91
CA LYS A 111 14.60 -11.27 -5.41
C LYS A 111 13.23 -11.91 -5.59
N GLU A 112 13.00 -12.59 -6.72
CA GLU A 112 11.84 -13.48 -6.78
C GLU A 112 12.04 -14.50 -5.66
N GLU A 113 11.37 -14.28 -4.54
CA GLU A 113 11.10 -15.36 -3.62
C GLU A 113 10.21 -16.32 -4.41
N ARG A 114 10.84 -17.34 -5.03
CA ARG A 114 10.10 -18.55 -5.32
C ARG A 114 9.45 -18.88 -4.00
N GLY A 115 8.11 -18.79 -3.96
CA GLY A 115 7.37 -19.06 -2.75
C GLY A 115 7.95 -20.33 -2.13
N GLY A 116 8.88 -20.14 -1.20
CA GLY A 116 9.37 -21.21 -0.40
C GLY A 116 8.11 -21.70 0.27
N THR A 117 7.72 -22.92 -0.01
CA THR A 117 7.06 -23.72 0.97
C THR A 117 8.08 -23.81 2.10
N ASP A 118 8.21 -22.73 2.91
CA ASP A 118 8.72 -22.90 4.26
C ASP A 118 7.83 -24.00 4.80
N GLU A 119 8.44 -25.17 4.98
CA GLU A 119 7.72 -26.32 5.48
C GLU A 119 6.98 -25.85 6.72
N LEU A 120 5.67 -25.72 6.60
CA LEU A 120 4.81 -25.47 7.76
C LEU A 120 5.28 -26.45 8.83
N PRO A 121 5.53 -25.99 10.07
CA PRO A 121 5.99 -26.86 11.13
C PRO A 121 5.23 -28.17 11.04
N GLN A 122 5.92 -29.30 11.10
CA GLN A 122 5.27 -30.61 10.96
C GLN A 122 4.08 -30.68 11.94
N LYS A 123 2.85 -30.64 11.39
CA LYS A 123 1.56 -30.58 12.09
C LYS A 123 1.30 -29.28 12.85
N PRO A 124 1.05 -28.16 12.14
CA PRO A 124 0.62 -26.94 12.81
C PRO A 124 -0.68 -27.21 13.57
N LYS A 125 -0.69 -26.84 14.85
CA LYS A 125 -1.84 -26.93 15.75
C LYS A 125 -2.48 -25.55 15.92
N GLY A 126 -3.72 -25.53 16.39
CA GLY A 126 -4.45 -24.31 16.68
C GLY A 126 -5.28 -23.78 15.50
N ARG A 127 -5.95 -22.69 15.73
CA ARG A 127 -6.87 -22.05 14.78
C ARG A 127 -6.51 -20.58 14.65
N ILE A 128 -6.80 -20.01 13.48
CA ILE A 128 -6.82 -18.55 13.28
C ILE A 128 -8.29 -18.13 13.27
N LEU A 129 -8.65 -17.23 14.18
CA LEU A 129 -9.99 -16.67 14.31
C LEU A 129 -9.97 -15.28 13.69
N VAL A 130 -10.58 -15.12 12.52
CA VAL A 130 -10.55 -13.85 11.76
C VAL A 130 -11.84 -13.08 12.00
N PHE A 131 -11.71 -11.89 12.58
CA PHE A 131 -12.78 -10.94 12.83
C PHE A 131 -12.60 -9.67 11.98
N TRP A 132 -13.68 -8.91 11.78
CA TRP A 132 -13.64 -7.63 11.06
C TRP A 132 -14.77 -6.69 11.51
N GLY A 133 -14.58 -5.40 11.23
CA GLY A 133 -15.54 -4.34 11.54
C GLY A 133 -15.31 -3.66 12.88
N CYS A 134 -15.73 -2.39 12.95
CA CYS A 134 -15.79 -1.62 14.18
C CYS A 134 -17.18 -1.79 14.80
N GLY A 135 -17.26 -2.15 16.07
CA GLY A 135 -18.52 -2.30 16.80
C GLY A 135 -18.31 -2.90 18.18
N GLU A 136 -19.30 -2.78 19.04
CA GLU A 136 -19.27 -3.36 20.38
C GLU A 136 -19.26 -4.90 20.34
N HIS A 137 -19.99 -5.44 19.36
CA HIS A 137 -20.07 -6.86 19.06
C HIS A 137 -19.67 -7.15 17.61
N ALA A 138 -19.08 -8.31 17.38
CA ALA A 138 -18.83 -8.81 16.05
C ALA A 138 -20.14 -9.16 15.34
N PRO A 139 -20.32 -8.74 14.07
CA PRO A 139 -21.49 -9.12 13.27
C PRO A 139 -21.70 -10.64 13.20
N LYS A 140 -22.94 -11.07 12.92
CA LYS A 140 -23.24 -12.50 12.72
C LYS A 140 -22.36 -13.12 11.65
N GLY A 141 -21.96 -14.38 11.85
CA GLY A 141 -21.11 -15.12 10.93
C GLY A 141 -19.60 -14.93 11.18
N GLN A 142 -19.24 -14.23 12.23
CA GLN A 142 -17.85 -14.12 12.69
C GLN A 142 -17.61 -14.97 13.95
N PRO A 143 -16.36 -15.46 14.13
CA PRO A 143 -15.21 -15.33 13.24
C PRO A 143 -15.24 -16.29 12.05
N LEU A 144 -14.47 -15.98 11.00
CA LEU A 144 -14.01 -17.06 10.12
C LEU A 144 -12.96 -17.87 10.86
N VAL A 145 -13.17 -19.18 10.93
CA VAL A 145 -12.25 -20.09 11.61
C VAL A 145 -11.38 -20.80 10.58
N ILE A 146 -10.08 -20.65 10.69
CA ILE A 146 -9.08 -21.35 9.88
C ILE A 146 -8.37 -22.35 10.79
N ASP A 147 -8.67 -23.63 10.63
CA ASP A 147 -8.01 -24.72 11.34
C ASP A 147 -6.68 -25.03 10.64
N LEU A 148 -5.57 -24.84 11.34
CA LEU A 148 -4.24 -24.97 10.74
C LEU A 148 -3.93 -26.43 10.36
N SER A 149 -4.47 -27.40 11.06
CA SER A 149 -4.27 -28.82 10.72
C SER A 149 -5.03 -29.21 9.44
N LYS A 150 -6.24 -28.68 9.27
CA LYS A 150 -7.04 -28.87 8.05
C LYS A 150 -6.42 -28.14 6.86
N LEU A 151 -5.91 -26.91 7.09
CA LEU A 151 -5.21 -26.14 6.07
C LEU A 151 -3.96 -26.87 5.57
N ALA A 152 -3.16 -27.44 6.51
CA ALA A 152 -1.99 -28.26 6.16
C ALA A 152 -2.36 -29.55 5.40
N ALA A 153 -3.58 -30.07 5.60
CA ALA A 153 -4.15 -31.17 4.83
C ALA A 153 -4.80 -30.73 3.50
N GLY A 154 -4.60 -29.47 3.08
CA GLY A 154 -5.16 -28.93 1.82
C GLY A 154 -6.64 -28.54 1.90
N GLN A 155 -7.25 -28.55 3.08
CA GLN A 155 -8.66 -28.17 3.27
C GLN A 155 -8.75 -26.67 3.55
N VAL A 156 -8.96 -25.88 2.50
CA VAL A 156 -9.09 -24.42 2.59
C VAL A 156 -10.54 -24.05 2.91
N PRO A 157 -10.82 -23.29 3.99
CA PRO A 157 -12.19 -22.83 4.28
C PRO A 157 -12.75 -21.98 3.13
N ALA A 158 -14.03 -22.17 2.83
CA ALA A 158 -14.71 -21.38 1.79
C ALA A 158 -14.61 -19.88 2.10
N GLY A 159 -14.20 -19.10 1.11
CA GLY A 159 -14.01 -17.66 1.23
C GLY A 159 -12.93 -17.26 2.24
N MET A 160 -11.91 -18.05 2.47
CA MET A 160 -10.78 -17.71 3.36
C MET A 160 -10.10 -16.41 2.94
N TRP A 161 -9.81 -16.27 1.67
CA TRP A 161 -9.12 -15.10 1.13
C TRP A 161 -10.03 -13.90 0.96
N THR A 162 -9.49 -12.70 1.11
CA THR A 162 -10.22 -11.48 0.78
C THR A 162 -10.60 -11.44 -0.70
N SER A 163 -11.78 -10.92 -1.00
CA SER A 163 -12.20 -10.62 -2.37
C SER A 163 -11.80 -9.22 -2.84
N THR A 164 -11.23 -8.42 -1.96
CA THR A 164 -10.78 -7.06 -2.29
C THR A 164 -9.57 -7.12 -3.21
N ILE A 165 -9.72 -6.64 -4.43
CA ILE A 165 -8.65 -6.58 -5.41
C ILE A 165 -8.09 -5.15 -5.44
N ILE A 166 -6.83 -5.02 -5.05
CA ILE A 166 -6.11 -3.75 -5.09
C ILE A 166 -5.23 -3.74 -6.34
N ARG A 167 -5.58 -2.87 -7.31
CA ARG A 167 -4.78 -2.70 -8.53
C ARG A 167 -3.66 -1.71 -8.25
N ASP A 168 -2.43 -2.13 -8.47
CA ASP A 168 -1.24 -1.29 -8.32
C ASP A 168 -0.81 -0.73 -9.69
N TRP A 169 -0.97 0.58 -9.87
CA TRP A 169 -0.58 1.31 -11.07
C TRP A 169 0.81 1.94 -10.97
N GLY A 170 1.40 1.94 -9.78
CA GLY A 170 2.77 2.39 -9.54
C GLY A 170 3.82 1.48 -10.20
N PRO A 171 5.09 1.88 -10.13
CA PRO A 171 6.20 1.02 -10.55
C PRO A 171 6.17 -0.31 -9.81
N ASN A 172 6.26 -1.40 -10.54
CA ASN A 172 6.30 -2.76 -10.00
C ASN A 172 7.02 -3.72 -10.96
N LEU A 173 7.19 -4.98 -10.57
CA LEU A 173 7.85 -6.01 -11.36
C LEU A 173 7.13 -6.33 -12.69
N GLN A 174 5.82 -6.15 -12.76
CA GLN A 174 5.00 -6.49 -13.93
C GLN A 174 5.06 -5.41 -15.01
N ASN A 175 5.31 -4.14 -14.63
CA ASN A 175 5.24 -2.99 -15.54
C ASN A 175 6.58 -2.27 -15.75
N SER A 176 7.68 -2.84 -15.26
CA SER A 176 9.04 -2.28 -15.37
C SER A 176 10.01 -3.38 -15.80
N LYS A 177 10.96 -3.07 -16.70
CA LYS A 177 12.04 -3.99 -17.03
C LYS A 177 13.03 -4.16 -15.88
N THR A 178 13.21 -3.08 -15.11
CA THR A 178 13.97 -3.09 -13.87
C THR A 178 13.17 -2.34 -12.81
N PHE A 179 12.98 -2.98 -11.66
CA PHE A 179 12.24 -2.45 -10.53
C PHE A 179 13.07 -2.54 -9.26
N ALA A 180 13.00 -1.52 -8.42
CA ALA A 180 13.59 -1.53 -7.09
C ALA A 180 12.74 -0.75 -6.09
N ARG A 181 12.87 -1.07 -4.81
CA ARG A 181 12.09 -0.49 -3.73
C ARG A 181 12.90 -0.29 -2.45
N TRP A 182 12.36 0.56 -1.60
CA TRP A 182 12.75 0.69 -0.19
C TRP A 182 11.45 0.83 0.65
N PRO A 183 11.31 0.29 1.86
CA PRO A 183 12.34 -0.37 2.66
C PRO A 183 12.87 -1.65 2.02
N SER A 184 14.13 -1.94 2.35
CA SER A 184 14.85 -3.12 1.92
C SER A 184 15.49 -3.82 3.13
N GLU A 185 16.34 -4.80 2.90
CA GLU A 185 17.04 -5.54 3.96
C GLU A 185 18.12 -4.73 4.71
N ASP A 186 18.30 -3.44 4.36
CA ASP A 186 19.32 -2.57 4.95
C ASP A 186 19.07 -2.19 6.43
N ARG A 187 17.95 -2.64 7.00
CA ARG A 187 17.51 -2.40 8.38
C ARG A 187 17.45 -0.92 8.77
N LYS A 188 17.45 -0.01 7.81
CA LYS A 188 17.22 1.41 8.07
C LYS A 188 15.73 1.67 8.30
N PHE A 189 15.44 2.55 9.23
CA PHE A 189 14.08 2.98 9.52
C PHE A 189 14.02 4.49 9.73
N VAL A 190 12.89 5.07 9.43
CA VAL A 190 12.64 6.51 9.57
C VAL A 190 12.56 6.85 11.07
N LYS A 191 13.35 7.82 11.50
CA LYS A 191 13.32 8.30 12.89
C LYS A 191 12.17 9.29 13.10
N ALA A 192 11.71 9.41 14.34
CA ALA A 192 10.63 10.33 14.69
C ALA A 192 10.93 11.79 14.30
N ASP A 193 12.19 12.20 14.35
CA ASP A 193 12.69 13.53 14.02
C ASP A 193 13.29 13.64 12.60
N SER A 194 13.06 12.66 11.72
CA SER A 194 13.38 12.74 10.30
C SER A 194 12.49 13.74 9.58
N SER A 195 13.04 14.41 8.55
CA SER A 195 12.31 15.31 7.66
C SER A 195 12.66 15.02 6.19
N LEU A 196 11.68 15.16 5.30
CA LEU A 196 11.87 15.00 3.85
C LEU A 196 12.12 16.32 3.14
N LEU A 197 12.10 17.45 3.85
CA LEU A 197 12.22 18.77 3.22
C LEU A 197 13.61 18.96 2.60
N GLY A 198 13.65 19.40 1.36
CA GLY A 198 14.88 19.75 0.65
C GLY A 198 15.10 18.97 -0.64
N ALA A 199 16.36 19.01 -1.11
CA ALA A 199 16.74 18.43 -2.39
C ALA A 199 16.93 16.91 -2.29
N HIS A 200 16.40 16.22 -3.26
CA HIS A 200 16.47 14.78 -3.43
C HIS A 200 17.02 14.43 -4.82
N ARG A 201 17.68 13.27 -4.92
CA ARG A 201 18.21 12.76 -6.17
C ARG A 201 18.15 11.24 -6.18
N VAL A 202 17.54 10.68 -7.21
CA VAL A 202 17.50 9.24 -7.46
C VAL A 202 18.43 8.93 -8.64
N ALA A 203 19.39 8.04 -8.46
CA ALA A 203 20.33 7.65 -9.48
C ALA A 203 20.59 6.15 -9.47
N GLY A 204 20.89 5.58 -10.65
CA GLY A 204 21.16 4.15 -10.80
C GLY A 204 21.74 3.81 -12.16
N ASN A 205 22.13 2.54 -12.34
CA ASN A 205 22.72 2.07 -13.59
C ASN A 205 21.69 1.61 -14.65
N TYR A 206 20.40 1.76 -14.35
CA TYR A 206 19.29 1.39 -15.23
C TYR A 206 18.22 2.50 -15.37
N SER A 207 18.37 3.58 -14.63
CA SER A 207 17.45 4.72 -14.66
C SER A 207 18.21 6.00 -14.97
N PRO A 208 17.70 6.88 -15.82
CA PRO A 208 18.15 8.27 -15.82
C PRO A 208 18.01 8.87 -14.43
N GLU A 209 18.84 9.85 -14.13
CA GLU A 209 18.77 10.57 -12.87
C GLU A 209 17.46 11.37 -12.76
N ILE A 210 16.83 11.31 -11.59
CA ILE A 210 15.63 12.05 -11.26
C ILE A 210 15.95 12.92 -10.06
N SER A 211 15.98 14.25 -10.24
CA SER A 211 16.25 15.22 -9.18
C SER A 211 15.02 16.09 -8.94
N PHE A 212 14.70 16.33 -7.67
CA PHE A 212 13.53 17.10 -7.24
C PHE A 212 13.76 17.73 -5.86
N THR A 213 12.88 18.66 -5.50
CA THR A 213 12.88 19.28 -4.17
C THR A 213 11.51 19.06 -3.53
N LEU A 214 11.48 18.54 -2.29
CA LEU A 214 10.25 18.40 -1.54
C LEU A 214 10.03 19.62 -0.64
N ALA A 215 8.84 20.19 -0.75
CA ALA A 215 8.33 21.27 0.09
C ALA A 215 7.33 20.74 1.15
N LYS A 216 6.94 19.48 1.08
CA LYS A 216 6.10 18.78 2.06
C LYS A 216 6.93 17.77 2.84
N ASP A 217 6.68 17.72 4.14
CA ASP A 217 7.35 16.78 5.05
C ASP A 217 6.51 15.52 5.29
N PHE A 218 6.98 14.66 6.16
CA PHE A 218 6.17 13.57 6.70
C PHE A 218 4.86 14.07 7.29
N MET A 219 3.86 13.21 7.26
CA MET A 219 2.60 13.45 7.95
C MET A 219 2.82 13.72 9.45
N ALA A 220 1.90 14.44 10.06
CA ALA A 220 1.86 14.59 11.51
C ALA A 220 1.75 13.21 12.20
N ALA A 221 2.26 13.14 13.41
CA ALA A 221 2.26 11.91 14.20
C ALA A 221 0.83 11.42 14.48
N LEU A 222 0.56 10.16 14.14
CA LEU A 222 -0.66 9.47 14.51
C LEU A 222 -0.53 8.98 15.95
N GLN A 223 -1.28 9.60 16.84
CA GLN A 223 -1.31 9.22 18.26
C GLN A 223 -2.63 8.51 18.56
N SER A 224 -2.56 7.30 19.08
CA SER A 224 -3.74 6.52 19.45
C SER A 224 -3.78 6.21 20.94
N THR A 225 -4.98 6.06 21.46
CA THR A 225 -5.24 5.57 22.82
C THR A 225 -6.25 4.42 22.75
N GLN A 226 -6.14 3.47 23.67
CA GLN A 226 -7.09 2.39 23.80
C GLN A 226 -7.66 2.38 25.22
N THR A 227 -8.99 2.26 25.32
CA THR A 227 -9.70 2.14 26.59
C THR A 227 -10.71 1.01 26.54
N ASP A 228 -10.73 0.19 27.57
CA ASP A 228 -11.73 -0.86 27.71
C ASP A 228 -13.11 -0.26 28.08
N GLN A 229 -14.15 -0.80 27.47
CA GLN A 229 -15.52 -0.40 27.71
C GLN A 229 -16.19 -1.36 28.71
N PRO A 230 -17.25 -0.94 29.43
CA PRO A 230 -17.99 -1.82 30.35
C PRO A 230 -18.52 -3.08 29.69
N SER A 231 -18.83 -3.05 28.41
CA SER A 231 -19.25 -4.22 27.61
C SER A 231 -18.14 -5.23 27.37
N GLY A 232 -16.88 -4.85 27.63
CA GLY A 232 -15.69 -5.65 27.30
C GLY A 232 -15.12 -5.40 25.91
N ALA A 233 -15.77 -4.57 25.09
CA ALA A 233 -15.18 -4.05 23.86
C ALA A 233 -14.03 -3.09 24.16
N SER A 234 -13.13 -2.83 23.19
CA SER A 234 -12.04 -1.89 23.38
C SER A 234 -12.19 -0.71 22.40
N LEU A 235 -12.24 0.50 22.94
CA LEU A 235 -12.33 1.72 22.14
C LEU A 235 -10.94 2.22 21.83
N VAL A 236 -10.59 2.27 20.53
CA VAL A 236 -9.39 2.94 20.03
C VAL A 236 -9.79 4.32 19.53
N ARG A 237 -9.10 5.35 20.01
CA ARG A 237 -9.24 6.74 19.56
C ARG A 237 -7.92 7.28 19.09
N TRP A 238 -7.96 8.21 18.14
CA TRP A 238 -6.76 8.88 17.63
C TRP A 238 -7.03 10.32 17.22
N ASN A 239 -5.94 11.08 17.09
CA ASN A 239 -6.02 12.46 16.57
C ASN A 239 -6.29 12.44 15.06
N ALA A 240 -6.99 13.44 14.57
CA ALA A 240 -7.02 13.70 13.14
C ALA A 240 -5.60 14.01 12.66
N VAL A 241 -5.17 13.34 11.58
CA VAL A 241 -3.88 13.56 10.93
C VAL A 241 -4.13 14.36 9.66
N PRO A 242 -3.62 15.60 9.54
CA PRO A 242 -3.69 16.36 8.30
C PRO A 242 -3.12 15.54 7.13
N ASP A 243 -3.72 15.67 5.96
CA ASP A 243 -3.36 14.96 4.73
C ASP A 243 -3.58 13.42 4.78
N ALA A 244 -4.17 12.87 5.84
CA ALA A 244 -4.56 11.47 5.84
C ALA A 244 -5.66 11.22 4.81
N THR A 245 -5.47 10.23 3.95
CA THR A 245 -6.43 9.79 2.94
C THR A 245 -7.39 8.72 3.45
N GLY A 246 -7.05 8.06 4.56
CA GLY A 246 -7.85 7.07 5.26
C GLY A 246 -7.08 6.39 6.37
N TYR A 247 -7.78 5.59 7.18
CA TYR A 247 -7.19 4.86 8.30
C TYR A 247 -7.53 3.37 8.22
N HIS A 248 -6.60 2.54 8.65
CA HIS A 248 -6.82 1.12 8.81
C HIS A 248 -6.22 0.64 10.13
N ALA A 249 -7.04 -0.04 10.93
CA ALA A 249 -6.58 -0.68 12.15
C ALA A 249 -6.55 -2.20 11.95
N PHE A 250 -5.49 -2.81 12.43
CA PHE A 250 -5.29 -4.26 12.44
C PHE A 250 -4.86 -4.70 13.83
N LEU A 251 -5.31 -5.87 14.26
CA LEU A 251 -4.93 -6.47 15.52
C LEU A 251 -4.61 -7.94 15.31
N PHE A 252 -3.54 -8.35 15.94
CA PHE A 252 -3.13 -9.74 16.11
C PHE A 252 -3.05 -10.07 17.60
N GLY A 253 -3.45 -11.26 17.97
CA GLY A 253 -3.38 -11.72 19.34
C GLY A 253 -3.54 -13.22 19.43
N GLY A 254 -3.65 -13.73 20.65
CA GLY A 254 -3.80 -15.16 20.81
C GLY A 254 -3.98 -15.61 22.25
N LYS A 255 -4.15 -16.91 22.35
CA LYS A 255 -4.15 -17.66 23.59
C LYS A 255 -2.92 -18.55 23.62
N MET A 256 -2.18 -18.50 24.73
CA MET A 256 -1.04 -19.38 24.95
C MET A 256 -1.52 -20.69 25.53
N GLY A 257 -0.98 -21.81 25.05
CA GLY A 257 -1.19 -23.12 25.63
C GLY A 257 -0.47 -23.28 26.99
N PRO A 258 -0.80 -24.31 27.79
CA PRO A 258 -0.15 -24.61 29.08
C PRO A 258 1.36 -24.89 28.93
N ASP A 259 1.77 -25.36 27.79
CA ASP A 259 3.17 -25.65 27.37
C ASP A 259 3.94 -24.43 26.88
N GLY A 260 3.29 -23.27 26.86
CA GLY A 260 3.86 -22.04 26.29
C GLY A 260 3.83 -21.98 24.75
N GLU A 261 3.29 -22.99 24.07
CA GLU A 261 3.07 -22.96 22.62
C GLU A 261 1.89 -22.06 22.29
N MET A 262 1.92 -21.52 21.07
CA MET A 262 0.82 -20.71 20.58
C MET A 262 -0.38 -21.61 20.25
N GLY A 263 -1.49 -21.37 20.95
CA GLY A 263 -2.76 -22.03 20.70
C GLY A 263 -3.57 -21.34 19.60
N ASP A 264 -4.81 -20.95 19.92
CA ASP A 264 -5.62 -20.18 18.98
C ASP A 264 -5.08 -18.75 18.80
N MET A 265 -5.01 -18.30 17.56
CA MET A 265 -4.64 -16.95 17.18
C MET A 265 -5.90 -16.15 16.82
N VAL A 266 -5.91 -14.87 17.11
CA VAL A 266 -6.96 -13.95 16.70
C VAL A 266 -6.39 -12.88 15.77
N MET A 267 -7.08 -12.63 14.69
CA MET A 267 -6.83 -11.51 13.78
C MET A 267 -8.09 -10.66 13.68
N TRP A 268 -7.95 -9.37 13.73
CA TRP A 268 -9.05 -8.44 13.54
C TRP A 268 -8.61 -7.28 12.66
N SER A 269 -9.54 -6.78 11.85
CA SER A 269 -9.35 -5.63 10.98
C SER A 269 -10.52 -4.67 11.14
N SER A 270 -10.27 -3.35 11.08
CA SER A 270 -11.31 -2.33 11.08
C SER A 270 -12.18 -2.30 9.82
N SER A 271 -11.81 -3.06 8.80
CA SER A 271 -12.56 -3.15 7.54
C SER A 271 -14.00 -3.62 7.77
N ALA A 272 -14.96 -3.07 7.02
CA ALA A 272 -16.34 -3.56 7.03
C ALA A 272 -16.50 -4.95 6.39
N SER A 273 -15.51 -5.42 5.65
CA SER A 273 -15.44 -6.75 5.03
C SER A 273 -14.26 -7.54 5.55
N ARG A 274 -14.37 -8.87 5.46
CA ARG A 274 -13.29 -9.77 5.87
C ARG A 274 -12.01 -9.49 5.08
N GLN A 275 -10.90 -9.33 5.81
CA GLN A 275 -9.57 -9.15 5.26
C GLN A 275 -8.65 -10.25 5.77
N PHE A 276 -8.22 -11.14 4.87
CA PHE A 276 -7.23 -12.17 5.13
C PHE A 276 -6.42 -12.39 3.86
N GLY A 277 -5.11 -12.26 3.93
CA GLY A 277 -4.24 -12.36 2.76
C GLY A 277 -4.38 -11.20 1.77
N GLY A 278 -4.96 -10.07 2.16
CA GLY A 278 -5.08 -8.86 1.33
C GLY A 278 -3.92 -7.88 1.55
N GLY A 279 -3.70 -6.98 0.59
CA GLY A 279 -2.59 -6.02 0.57
C GLY A 279 -2.84 -4.72 1.34
N LEU A 280 -3.67 -4.73 2.42
CA LEU A 280 -3.94 -3.52 3.20
C LEU A 280 -2.75 -3.04 4.05
N SER A 281 -1.78 -3.90 4.28
CA SER A 281 -0.51 -3.57 4.95
C SER A 281 0.58 -3.11 3.98
N ASP A 282 0.31 -3.17 2.67
CA ASP A 282 1.25 -2.81 1.63
C ASP A 282 1.11 -1.33 1.24
N TRP A 283 1.88 -0.96 0.23
CA TRP A 283 1.76 0.35 -0.39
C TRP A 283 0.37 0.55 -0.99
N LEU A 284 -0.34 1.58 -0.49
CA LEU A 284 -1.61 2.04 -1.08
C LEU A 284 -1.47 3.50 -1.52
N SER A 285 -1.68 3.76 -2.81
CA SER A 285 -1.76 5.12 -3.33
C SER A 285 -3.03 5.83 -2.84
N PRO A 286 -3.09 7.17 -2.82
CA PRO A 286 -4.30 7.90 -2.46
C PRO A 286 -5.53 7.49 -3.27
N ALA A 287 -5.36 7.18 -4.56
CA ALA A 287 -6.44 6.72 -5.42
C ALA A 287 -6.97 5.33 -5.02
N GLN A 288 -6.08 4.42 -4.63
CA GLN A 288 -6.47 3.11 -4.10
C GLN A 288 -7.20 3.28 -2.77
N VAL A 289 -6.67 4.09 -1.86
CA VAL A 289 -7.31 4.38 -0.56
C VAL A 289 -8.70 4.96 -0.76
N ALA A 290 -8.91 5.90 -1.68
CA ALA A 290 -10.23 6.48 -1.98
C ALA A 290 -11.26 5.40 -2.40
N GLY A 291 -10.86 4.43 -3.23
CA GLY A 291 -11.68 3.29 -3.59
C GLY A 291 -12.03 2.42 -2.37
N LEU A 292 -11.04 2.11 -1.55
CA LEU A 292 -11.21 1.29 -0.34
C LEU A 292 -12.04 1.99 0.75
N VAL A 293 -12.00 3.32 0.82
CA VAL A 293 -12.88 4.13 1.71
C VAL A 293 -14.34 4.02 1.23
N LYS A 294 -14.58 4.11 -0.07
CA LYS A 294 -15.91 3.95 -0.65
C LYS A 294 -16.52 2.58 -0.30
N ASP A 295 -15.72 1.53 -0.33
CA ASP A 295 -16.12 0.16 0.01
C ASP A 295 -16.11 -0.11 1.52
N ARG A 296 -15.73 0.88 2.33
CA ARG A 296 -15.55 0.75 3.79
C ARG A 296 -14.54 -0.32 4.20
N THR A 297 -13.64 -0.68 3.31
CA THR A 297 -12.48 -1.53 3.60
C THR A 297 -11.43 -0.76 4.40
N VAL A 298 -11.30 0.54 4.12
CA VAL A 298 -10.51 1.51 4.87
C VAL A 298 -11.45 2.54 5.48
N MET A 299 -11.18 2.97 6.69
CA MET A 299 -11.96 4.01 7.37
C MET A 299 -11.70 5.38 6.72
N ALA A 300 -12.74 6.19 6.64
CA ALA A 300 -12.66 7.53 6.05
C ALA A 300 -11.67 8.45 6.81
N PRO A 301 -11.08 9.47 6.15
CA PRO A 301 -10.12 10.37 6.78
C PRO A 301 -10.69 11.20 7.93
N ALA A 302 -12.01 11.37 8.00
CA ALA A 302 -12.67 12.02 9.13
C ALA A 302 -12.88 11.10 10.35
N THR A 303 -12.57 9.81 10.24
CA THR A 303 -12.74 8.84 11.34
C THR A 303 -11.63 9.03 12.38
N THR A 304 -12.00 9.11 13.66
CA THR A 304 -11.04 9.26 14.77
C THR A 304 -11.25 8.25 15.88
N GLN A 305 -12.11 7.25 15.67
CA GLN A 305 -12.34 6.19 16.64
C GLN A 305 -12.88 4.91 16.00
N CYS A 306 -12.63 3.79 16.64
CA CYS A 306 -13.18 2.48 16.28
C CYS A 306 -13.29 1.60 17.54
N LEU A 307 -14.40 0.87 17.68
CA LEU A 307 -14.57 -0.14 18.72
C LEU A 307 -14.08 -1.50 18.19
N ILE A 308 -13.20 -2.13 18.92
CA ILE A 308 -12.80 -3.52 18.70
C ILE A 308 -13.81 -4.42 19.44
N PRO A 309 -14.49 -5.34 18.75
CA PRO A 309 -15.53 -6.16 19.33
C PRO A 309 -15.08 -6.97 20.57
N VAL A 310 -15.98 -7.16 21.52
CA VAL A 310 -15.70 -7.94 22.75
C VAL A 310 -15.28 -9.38 22.43
N GLU A 311 -15.77 -9.95 21.35
CA GLU A 311 -15.44 -11.31 20.90
C GLU A 311 -13.95 -11.42 20.51
N VAL A 312 -13.36 -10.39 19.95
CA VAL A 312 -11.91 -10.31 19.63
C VAL A 312 -11.09 -10.41 20.92
N ARG A 313 -11.49 -9.69 21.98
CA ARG A 313 -10.83 -9.72 23.28
C ARG A 313 -10.94 -11.10 23.93
N LYS A 314 -12.11 -11.72 23.85
CA LYS A 314 -12.34 -13.07 24.38
C LYS A 314 -11.53 -14.14 23.66
N ALA A 315 -11.35 -13.98 22.34
CA ALA A 315 -10.59 -14.90 21.51
C ALA A 315 -9.07 -14.81 21.73
N GLY A 316 -8.55 -13.62 22.05
CA GLY A 316 -7.12 -13.40 22.35
C GLY A 316 -6.91 -12.87 23.76
N PRO A 317 -7.12 -13.66 24.81
CA PRO A 317 -7.12 -13.17 26.19
C PRO A 317 -5.71 -12.83 26.70
N ASP A 318 -4.68 -13.53 26.23
CA ASP A 318 -3.35 -13.49 26.83
C ASP A 318 -2.50 -12.33 26.30
N PHE A 319 -2.58 -12.09 25.00
CA PHE A 319 -1.92 -10.93 24.39
C PHE A 319 -2.67 -10.43 23.17
N ARG A 320 -2.56 -9.14 22.91
CA ARG A 320 -3.06 -8.46 21.70
C ARG A 320 -2.12 -7.33 21.33
N MET A 321 -1.75 -7.29 20.08
CA MET A 321 -0.98 -6.21 19.49
C MET A 321 -1.76 -5.61 18.32
N GLY A 322 -1.88 -4.31 18.29
CA GLY A 322 -2.60 -3.60 17.25
C GLY A 322 -1.72 -2.58 16.57
N MET A 323 -2.06 -2.30 15.35
CA MET A 323 -1.45 -1.28 14.51
C MET A 323 -2.56 -0.45 13.87
N LEU A 324 -2.43 0.86 13.95
CA LEU A 324 -3.28 1.82 13.28
C LEU A 324 -2.43 2.60 12.29
N THR A 325 -2.79 2.51 11.03
CA THR A 325 -2.11 3.18 9.91
C THR A 325 -2.95 4.37 9.44
N ALA A 326 -2.32 5.52 9.26
CA ALA A 326 -2.86 6.62 8.47
C ALA A 326 -2.18 6.61 7.11
N PHE A 327 -2.95 6.35 6.06
CA PHE A 327 -2.47 6.43 4.68
C PHE A 327 -2.31 7.90 4.27
N GLY A 328 -1.18 8.22 3.67
CA GLY A 328 -0.79 9.59 3.36
C GLY A 328 -0.76 9.90 1.87
N PRO A 329 -0.27 11.09 1.53
CA PRO A 329 -0.06 11.52 0.16
C PRO A 329 1.03 10.71 -0.53
N GLU A 330 1.10 10.84 -1.83
CA GLU A 330 2.09 10.26 -2.72
C GLU A 330 2.70 11.34 -3.61
N GLU A 331 4.01 11.29 -3.78
CA GLU A 331 4.74 12.12 -4.74
C GLU A 331 5.23 11.24 -5.88
N ASN A 332 4.96 11.67 -7.11
CA ASN A 332 5.23 10.90 -8.32
C ASN A 332 6.14 11.67 -9.25
N PHE A 333 7.29 11.10 -9.57
CA PHE A 333 8.29 11.67 -10.44
C PHE A 333 8.51 10.78 -11.66
N ALA A 334 8.93 11.37 -12.77
CA ALA A 334 9.20 10.63 -14.00
C ALA A 334 10.37 11.23 -14.76
N TYR A 335 11.00 10.41 -15.60
CA TYR A 335 11.95 10.88 -16.59
C TYR A 335 11.51 10.42 -18.00
N PRO A 336 11.44 11.31 -19.00
CA PRO A 336 11.44 12.77 -18.78
C PRO A 336 10.33 13.23 -17.85
N ALA A 337 10.54 14.40 -17.23
CA ALA A 337 9.54 14.98 -16.34
C ALA A 337 8.19 15.09 -17.06
N ARG A 338 7.12 14.79 -16.35
CA ARG A 338 5.77 15.02 -16.90
C ARG A 338 5.52 16.52 -16.99
N PRO A 339 4.86 16.97 -18.08
CA PRO A 339 4.48 18.38 -18.24
C PRO A 339 3.49 18.82 -17.15
#